data_77d44c850e9fdfc1ee6605c27b82203e
#
_entry.id   77d44c850e9fdfc1ee6605c27b82203e
#
_cell.length_a   1.000
_cell.length_b   1.000
_cell.length_c   1.000
_cell.angle_alpha   90.00
_cell.angle_beta   90.00
_cell.angle_gamma   90.00
#
_symmetry.space_group_name_H-M   'P 1'
#
loop_
_entity.id
_entity.type
_entity.pdbx_description
1 polymer ?
#
loop_
_entity_poly.entity_id
_entity_poly.type
_entity_poly.pdbx_seq_one_letter_code
_entity_poly.pdbx_strand_id
1 'polypeptide(L)'
;MVSYSMPFVLLSALAINILLLANGLSGTPYRLVFLSTAFPIGFSIGRAIYLKWSHIQIEFDSMSFSMIKGSKEIANGPWRSYKNVSIILDRYGRPNLRLYKSVGGEYVDLPISKTNAKPQELRDFVQRLLSNQRSARISPQVVEAA
;
A
#
# COMPACT_ATOMS: atom_id res chain seq x y z
N MET A 1 5.51 8.94 5.04
CA MET A 1 4.43 9.33 5.97
C MET A 1 4.50 10.81 6.35
N VAL A 2 5.64 11.33 6.78
CA VAL A 2 5.85 12.74 7.13
C VAL A 2 5.43 13.70 6.00
N SER A 3 5.72 13.36 4.74
CA SER A 3 5.40 14.20 3.58
C SER A 3 3.90 14.50 3.40
N TYR A 4 3.01 13.61 3.83
CA TYR A 4 1.56 13.81 3.72
C TYR A 4 0.97 14.65 4.86
N SER A 5 1.62 14.69 6.02
CA SER A 5 1.14 15.46 7.16
C SER A 5 1.55 16.93 7.12
N MET A 6 2.68 17.25 6.45
CA MET A 6 3.20 18.63 6.38
C MET A 6 2.20 19.68 5.88
N PRO A 7 1.48 19.49 4.74
CA PRO A 7 0.52 20.49 4.29
C PRO A 7 -0.63 20.70 5.27
N PHE A 8 -1.05 19.65 6.00
CA PHE A 8 -2.11 19.78 7.02
C PHE A 8 -1.63 20.48 8.29
N VAL A 9 -0.38 20.29 8.68
CA VAL A 9 0.24 21.05 9.78
C VAL A 9 0.31 22.54 9.43
N LEU A 10 0.73 22.87 8.20
CA LEU A 10 0.80 24.26 7.76
C LEU A 10 -0.59 24.91 7.68
N LEU A 11 -1.58 24.20 7.13
CA LEU A 11 -2.96 24.69 7.04
C LEU A 11 -3.58 24.92 8.42
N SER A 12 -3.37 23.99 9.37
CA SER A 12 -3.88 24.15 10.73
C SER A 12 -3.20 25.30 11.45
N ALA A 13 -1.89 25.50 11.29
CA ALA A 13 -1.17 26.61 11.86
C ALA A 13 -1.65 27.95 11.27
N LEU A 14 -1.90 28.01 9.96
CA LEU A 14 -2.45 29.20 9.30
C LEU A 14 -3.86 29.54 9.81
N ALA A 15 -4.75 28.56 9.86
CA ALA A 15 -6.11 28.73 10.35
C ALA A 15 -6.15 29.23 11.80
N ILE A 16 -5.29 28.68 12.66
CA ILE A 16 -5.16 29.12 14.05
C ILE A 16 -4.65 30.58 14.14
N ASN A 17 -3.66 30.95 13.32
CA ASN A 17 -3.19 32.33 13.30
C ASN A 17 -4.28 33.31 12.86
N ILE A 18 -5.08 32.99 11.85
CA ILE A 18 -6.21 33.83 11.41
C ILE A 18 -7.23 33.96 12.53
N LEU A 19 -7.57 32.87 13.21
CA LEU A 19 -8.52 32.87 14.32
C LEU A 19 -8.05 33.75 15.49
N LEU A 20 -6.76 33.69 15.85
CA LEU A 20 -6.17 34.53 16.90
C LEU A 20 -6.20 36.01 16.55
N LEU A 21 -5.88 36.35 15.31
CA LEU A 21 -5.93 37.74 14.82
C LEU A 21 -7.37 38.27 14.85
N ALA A 22 -8.34 37.48 14.39
CA ALA A 22 -9.76 37.86 14.37
C ALA A 22 -10.32 38.11 15.79
N ASN A 23 -9.80 37.43 16.80
CA ASN A 23 -10.24 37.60 18.20
C ASN A 23 -9.35 38.58 19.01
N GLY A 24 -8.43 39.31 18.39
CA GLY A 24 -7.55 40.25 19.05
C GLY A 24 -6.49 39.62 19.96
N LEU A 25 -6.32 38.29 19.95
CA LEU A 25 -5.38 37.54 20.78
C LEU A 25 -4.00 37.47 20.09
N SER A 26 -3.39 38.60 19.87
CA SER A 26 -2.10 38.69 19.13
C SER A 26 -0.85 38.51 20.01
N GLY A 27 -1.01 38.31 21.33
CA GLY A 27 0.10 38.15 22.26
C GLY A 27 0.94 36.89 22.00
N THR A 28 2.27 37.01 22.15
CA THR A 28 3.24 35.94 21.96
C THR A 28 2.90 34.61 22.68
N PRO A 29 2.47 34.62 23.96
CA PRO A 29 2.19 33.39 24.68
C PRO A 29 1.04 32.60 24.07
N TYR A 30 -0.01 33.27 23.63
CA TYR A 30 -1.14 32.57 22.95
C TYR A 30 -0.74 31.93 21.64
N ARG A 31 0.12 32.59 20.84
CA ARG A 31 0.63 32.04 19.59
C ARG A 31 1.42 30.78 19.81
N LEU A 32 2.27 30.72 20.82
CA LEU A 32 3.07 29.53 21.14
C LEU A 32 2.21 28.33 21.54
N VAL A 33 1.21 28.55 22.42
CA VAL A 33 0.29 27.49 22.84
C VAL A 33 -0.51 26.95 21.66
N PHE A 34 -1.06 27.83 20.83
CA PHE A 34 -1.85 27.38 19.68
C PHE A 34 -1.01 26.74 18.55
N LEU A 35 0.23 27.22 18.32
CA LEU A 35 1.14 26.57 17.40
C LEU A 35 1.52 25.16 17.86
N SER A 36 1.70 24.95 19.16
CA SER A 36 2.00 23.62 19.70
C SER A 36 0.84 22.63 19.54
N THR A 37 -0.41 23.11 19.51
CA THR A 37 -1.59 22.26 19.25
C THR A 37 -1.83 22.01 17.76
N ALA A 38 -1.41 22.91 16.88
CA ALA A 38 -1.55 22.74 15.43
C ALA A 38 -0.80 21.52 14.90
N PHE A 39 0.38 21.23 15.47
CA PHE A 39 1.20 20.11 15.02
C PHE A 39 0.51 18.75 15.26
N PRO A 40 0.06 18.38 16.47
CA PRO A 40 -0.61 17.09 16.70
C PRO A 40 -1.93 16.97 15.92
N ILE A 41 -2.68 18.06 15.77
CA ILE A 41 -3.93 18.06 14.99
C ILE A 41 -3.63 17.81 13.53
N GLY A 42 -2.75 18.59 12.90
CA GLY A 42 -2.39 18.45 11.49
C GLY A 42 -1.75 17.09 11.18
N PHE A 43 -0.92 16.58 12.11
CA PHE A 43 -0.32 15.27 11.97
C PHE A 43 -1.36 14.15 12.05
N SER A 44 -2.32 14.23 12.98
CA SER A 44 -3.39 13.24 13.14
C SER A 44 -4.29 13.19 11.90
N ILE A 45 -4.68 14.35 11.37
CA ILE A 45 -5.48 14.45 10.13
C ILE A 45 -4.69 13.89 8.95
N GLY A 46 -3.44 14.29 8.78
CA GLY A 46 -2.57 13.80 7.71
C GLY A 46 -2.35 12.28 7.77
N ARG A 47 -2.21 11.73 8.98
CA ARG A 47 -2.12 10.29 9.20
C ARG A 47 -3.42 9.56 8.81
N ALA A 48 -4.57 10.08 9.23
CA ALA A 48 -5.87 9.49 8.92
C ALA A 48 -6.12 9.46 7.40
N ILE A 49 -5.80 10.55 6.71
CA ILE A 49 -5.90 10.63 5.25
C ILE A 49 -4.94 9.67 4.57
N TYR A 50 -3.68 9.60 5.03
CA TYR A 50 -2.70 8.66 4.49
C TYR A 50 -3.17 7.22 4.61
N LEU A 51 -3.62 6.80 5.79
CA LEU A 51 -4.12 5.43 6.01
C LEU A 51 -5.33 5.11 5.13
N LYS A 52 -6.24 6.07 4.99
CA LYS A 52 -7.45 5.86 4.20
C LYS A 52 -7.21 5.85 2.68
N TRP A 53 -6.27 6.67 2.18
CA TRP A 53 -6.15 6.92 0.74
C TRP A 53 -4.88 6.40 0.09
N SER A 54 -3.80 6.26 0.84
CA SER A 54 -2.48 5.94 0.30
C SER A 54 -1.88 4.65 0.82
N HIS A 55 -2.41 4.12 1.93
CA HIS A 55 -1.91 2.87 2.48
C HIS A 55 -2.30 1.70 1.57
N ILE A 56 -1.31 0.98 1.07
CA ILE A 56 -1.51 -0.25 0.30
C ILE A 56 -1.06 -1.40 1.19
N GLN A 57 -1.97 -2.33 1.41
CA GLN A 57 -1.71 -3.59 2.08
C GLN A 57 -1.85 -4.70 1.06
N ILE A 58 -0.86 -5.59 1.03
CA ILE A 58 -0.88 -6.77 0.17
C ILE A 58 -0.82 -7.97 1.10
N GLU A 59 -1.84 -8.78 1.04
CA GLU A 59 -1.97 -10.03 1.80
C GLU A 59 -1.68 -11.20 0.88
N PHE A 60 -0.77 -12.05 1.28
CA PHE A 60 -0.40 -13.26 0.57
C PHE A 60 -0.85 -14.46 1.39
N ASP A 61 -1.76 -15.22 0.83
CA ASP A 61 -2.15 -16.52 1.32
C ASP A 61 -1.53 -17.63 0.45
N SER A 62 -1.55 -18.87 0.93
CA SER A 62 -1.06 -20.04 0.20
C SER A 62 -1.78 -20.28 -1.13
N MET A 63 -3.04 -19.88 -1.25
CA MET A 63 -3.88 -20.10 -2.43
C MET A 63 -4.16 -18.85 -3.24
N SER A 64 -4.10 -17.66 -2.65
CA SER A 64 -4.53 -16.41 -3.26
C SER A 64 -3.71 -15.23 -2.73
N PHE A 65 -3.87 -14.09 -3.40
CA PHE A 65 -3.44 -12.81 -2.87
C PHE A 65 -4.61 -11.82 -2.93
N SER A 66 -4.57 -10.84 -2.03
CA SER A 66 -5.42 -9.67 -2.09
C SER A 66 -4.61 -8.38 -1.93
N MET A 67 -5.00 -7.36 -2.65
CA MET A 67 -4.40 -6.03 -2.58
C MET A 67 -5.47 -5.01 -2.19
N ILE A 68 -5.29 -4.41 -1.03
CA ILE A 68 -6.22 -3.45 -0.44
C ILE A 68 -5.55 -2.08 -0.42
N LYS A 69 -6.25 -1.05 -0.88
CA LYS A 69 -5.80 0.35 -0.77
C LYS A 69 -6.80 1.13 0.07
N GLY A 70 -6.35 1.53 1.25
CA GLY A 70 -7.24 2.12 2.24
C GLY A 70 -8.30 1.13 2.70
N SER A 71 -9.55 1.31 2.25
CA SER A 71 -10.67 0.41 2.54
C SER A 71 -11.21 -0.31 1.29
N LYS A 72 -10.56 -0.13 0.13
CA LYS A 72 -11.02 -0.72 -1.14
C LYS A 72 -10.07 -1.80 -1.60
N GLU A 73 -10.59 -2.97 -1.89
CA GLU A 73 -9.88 -4.02 -2.59
C GLU A 73 -9.69 -3.62 -4.05
N ILE A 74 -8.43 -3.64 -4.53
CA ILE A 74 -8.07 -3.22 -5.89
C ILE A 74 -7.83 -4.43 -6.79
N ALA A 75 -7.20 -5.46 -6.25
CA ALA A 75 -6.91 -6.69 -6.97
C ALA A 75 -6.93 -7.86 -6.02
N ASN A 76 -7.49 -8.96 -6.46
CA ASN A 76 -7.41 -10.25 -5.81
C ASN A 76 -7.31 -11.35 -6.87
N GLY A 77 -6.89 -12.51 -6.47
CA GLY A 77 -6.92 -13.67 -7.35
C GLY A 77 -6.18 -14.87 -6.81
N PRO A 78 -6.60 -16.07 -7.25
CA PRO A 78 -5.90 -17.27 -6.89
C PRO A 78 -4.58 -17.39 -7.67
N TRP A 79 -3.51 -17.85 -7.02
CA TRP A 79 -2.21 -18.03 -7.64
C TRP A 79 -2.24 -18.93 -8.89
N ARG A 80 -3.17 -19.89 -8.92
CA ARG A 80 -3.35 -20.79 -10.06
C ARG A 80 -3.69 -20.11 -11.39
N SER A 81 -4.15 -18.85 -11.34
CA SER A 81 -4.46 -18.04 -12.53
C SER A 81 -3.22 -17.43 -13.17
N TYR A 82 -2.08 -17.48 -12.47
CA TYR A 82 -0.84 -16.86 -12.91
C TYR A 82 0.20 -17.93 -13.23
N LYS A 83 1.01 -17.66 -14.25
CA LYS A 83 2.07 -18.58 -14.68
C LYS A 83 3.48 -18.11 -14.37
N ASN A 84 3.67 -16.83 -14.22
CA ASN A 84 4.99 -16.25 -14.02
C ASN A 84 4.91 -14.93 -13.25
N VAL A 85 6.05 -14.54 -12.66
CA VAL A 85 6.23 -13.30 -11.90
C VAL A 85 7.54 -12.65 -12.30
N SER A 86 7.54 -11.32 -12.46
CA SER A 86 8.76 -10.54 -12.69
C SER A 86 8.75 -9.25 -11.87
N ILE A 87 9.94 -8.69 -11.64
CA ILE A 87 10.07 -7.34 -11.10
C ILE A 87 10.20 -6.39 -12.28
N ILE A 88 9.38 -5.37 -12.29
CA ILE A 88 9.43 -4.28 -13.27
C ILE A 88 9.59 -2.95 -12.52
N LEU A 89 10.13 -1.95 -13.20
CA LEU A 89 10.13 -0.60 -12.69
C LEU A 89 8.97 0.19 -13.31
N ASP A 90 8.29 0.97 -12.46
CA ASP A 90 7.30 1.92 -12.97
C ASP A 90 7.99 3.13 -13.63
N ARG A 91 7.20 4.06 -14.16
CA ARG A 91 7.70 5.29 -14.79
C ARG A 91 8.54 6.19 -13.87
N TYR A 92 8.52 5.94 -12.57
CA TYR A 92 9.29 6.66 -11.55
C TYR A 92 10.48 5.84 -11.01
N GLY A 93 10.81 4.71 -11.66
CA GLY A 93 11.88 3.81 -11.22
C GLY A 93 11.56 3.00 -9.96
N ARG A 94 10.28 2.90 -9.56
CA ARG A 94 9.88 2.16 -8.37
C ARG A 94 9.59 0.71 -8.71
N PRO A 95 10.06 -0.25 -7.89
CA PRO A 95 9.82 -1.66 -8.17
C PRO A 95 8.35 -2.04 -7.95
N ASN A 96 7.79 -2.72 -8.95
CA ASN A 96 6.50 -3.39 -8.92
C ASN A 96 6.70 -4.88 -9.21
N LEU A 97 5.88 -5.71 -8.60
CA LEU A 97 5.82 -7.14 -8.90
C LEU A 97 4.72 -7.35 -9.95
N ARG A 98 5.10 -7.81 -11.13
CA ARG A 98 4.16 -8.10 -12.23
C ARG A 98 3.85 -9.58 -12.26
N LEU A 99 2.58 -9.90 -12.12
CA LEU A 99 2.02 -11.25 -12.22
C LEU A 99 1.40 -11.44 -13.60
N TYR A 100 1.87 -12.41 -14.36
CA TYR A 100 1.34 -12.72 -15.68
C TYR A 100 0.29 -13.84 -15.60
N LYS A 101 -0.91 -13.58 -16.08
CA LYS A 101 -1.98 -14.57 -16.13
C LYS A 101 -1.63 -15.72 -17.08
N SER A 102 -2.17 -16.90 -16.78
CA SER A 102 -1.95 -18.12 -17.60
C SER A 102 -2.66 -18.05 -18.95
N VAL A 103 -3.77 -17.32 -19.03
CA VAL A 103 -4.62 -17.17 -20.22
C VAL A 103 -4.82 -15.68 -20.50
N GLY A 104 -4.84 -15.29 -21.76
CA GLY A 104 -5.19 -13.94 -22.22
C GLY A 104 -4.05 -12.91 -22.24
N GLY A 105 -2.84 -13.26 -21.78
CA GLY A 105 -1.70 -12.33 -21.79
C GLY A 105 -1.83 -11.14 -20.84
N GLU A 106 -2.89 -11.08 -20.04
CA GLU A 106 -3.11 -10.03 -19.04
C GLU A 106 -2.12 -10.14 -17.88
N TYR A 107 -1.87 -9.02 -17.24
CA TYR A 107 -1.01 -8.95 -16.06
C TYR A 107 -1.63 -8.10 -14.96
N VAL A 108 -1.15 -8.31 -13.74
CA VAL A 108 -1.49 -7.49 -12.57
C VAL A 108 -0.19 -6.96 -11.96
N ASP A 109 -0.12 -5.66 -11.74
CA ASP A 109 1.03 -5.01 -11.11
C ASP A 109 0.75 -4.76 -9.63
N LEU A 110 1.59 -5.33 -8.77
CA LEU A 110 1.55 -5.13 -7.33
C LEU A 110 2.65 -4.13 -6.93
N PRO A 111 2.29 -2.96 -6.38
CA PRO A 111 3.25 -1.90 -6.05
C PRO A 111 4.01 -2.22 -4.76
N ILE A 112 5.04 -3.06 -4.85
CA ILE A 112 5.87 -3.49 -3.71
C ILE A 112 6.78 -2.40 -3.15
N SER A 113 6.99 -1.32 -3.88
CA SER A 113 7.76 -0.15 -3.41
C SER A 113 7.18 0.50 -2.15
N LYS A 114 5.95 0.19 -1.79
CA LYS A 114 5.25 0.69 -0.60
C LYS A 114 5.23 -0.32 0.55
N THR A 115 5.78 -1.50 0.35
CA THR A 115 5.94 -2.54 1.37
C THR A 115 7.34 -2.49 1.98
N ASN A 116 7.52 -3.08 3.15
CA ASN A 116 8.84 -3.21 3.78
C ASN A 116 9.62 -4.44 3.26
N ALA A 117 9.05 -5.19 2.33
CA ALA A 117 9.67 -6.39 1.79
C ALA A 117 10.71 -6.05 0.73
N LYS A 118 11.82 -6.77 0.71
CA LYS A 118 12.79 -6.66 -0.36
C LYS A 118 12.21 -7.24 -1.66
N PRO A 119 12.28 -6.51 -2.78
CA PRO A 119 11.65 -6.94 -4.03
C PRO A 119 12.05 -8.34 -4.50
N GLN A 120 13.33 -8.69 -4.35
CA GLN A 120 13.85 -10.00 -4.77
C GLN A 120 13.30 -11.14 -3.91
N GLU A 121 13.31 -10.97 -2.59
CA GLU A 121 12.80 -11.98 -1.65
C GLU A 121 11.31 -12.24 -1.90
N LEU A 122 10.54 -11.19 -2.16
CA LEU A 122 9.12 -11.30 -2.46
C LEU A 122 8.87 -12.00 -3.80
N ARG A 123 9.64 -11.66 -4.85
CA ARG A 123 9.57 -12.35 -6.14
C ARG A 123 9.83 -13.85 -5.97
N ASP A 124 10.90 -14.21 -5.26
CA ASP A 124 11.29 -15.60 -5.08
C ASP A 124 10.29 -16.39 -4.23
N PHE A 125 9.66 -15.72 -3.26
CA PHE A 125 8.54 -16.30 -2.51
C PHE A 125 7.34 -16.59 -3.41
N VAL A 126 6.89 -15.61 -4.19
CA VAL A 126 5.76 -15.78 -5.10
C VAL A 126 6.07 -16.80 -6.19
N GLN A 127 7.30 -16.83 -6.72
CA GLN A 127 7.73 -17.82 -7.71
C GLN A 127 7.64 -19.26 -7.15
N ARG A 128 8.00 -19.47 -5.90
CA ARG A 128 7.84 -20.74 -5.21
C ARG A 128 6.38 -21.13 -5.04
N LEU A 129 5.49 -20.19 -4.68
CA LEU A 129 4.05 -20.45 -4.61
C LEU A 129 3.48 -20.89 -5.95
N LEU A 130 3.85 -20.20 -7.03
CA LEU A 130 3.43 -20.55 -8.39
C LEU A 130 3.93 -21.92 -8.83
N SER A 131 5.19 -22.27 -8.51
CA SER A 131 5.77 -23.58 -8.86
C SER A 131 5.11 -24.73 -8.09
N ASN A 132 4.87 -24.56 -6.80
CA ASN A 132 4.20 -25.56 -5.96
C ASN A 132 2.78 -25.85 -6.46
N GLN A 133 2.05 -24.81 -6.82
CA GLN A 133 0.69 -24.98 -7.38
C GLN A 133 0.69 -25.65 -8.75
N ARG A 134 1.74 -25.44 -9.55
CA ARG A 134 1.90 -26.15 -10.83
C ARG A 134 2.20 -27.62 -10.61
N SER A 135 3.08 -27.96 -9.67
CA SER A 135 3.42 -29.36 -9.33
C SER A 135 2.20 -30.12 -8.80
N ALA A 136 1.37 -29.50 -7.98
CA ALA A 136 0.11 -30.09 -7.51
C ALA A 136 -0.91 -30.39 -8.64
N ARG A 137 -0.81 -29.68 -9.77
CA ARG A 137 -1.64 -29.95 -10.97
C ARG A 137 -1.15 -31.14 -11.79
N ILE A 138 0.15 -31.42 -11.78
CA ILE A 138 0.79 -32.43 -12.63
C ILE A 138 0.77 -33.81 -11.96
N SER A 139 0.54 -33.89 -10.64
CA SER A 139 0.31 -35.17 -9.99
C SER A 139 -1.04 -35.72 -10.43
N PRO A 140 -1.10 -36.70 -11.36
CA PRO A 140 -2.34 -37.37 -11.67
C PRO A 140 -2.77 -38.10 -10.41
N GLN A 141 -4.01 -37.89 -9.98
CA GLN A 141 -4.66 -38.85 -9.12
C GLN A 141 -4.67 -40.16 -9.93
N VAL A 142 -3.78 -41.06 -9.56
CA VAL A 142 -3.95 -42.46 -9.94
C VAL A 142 -5.22 -42.90 -9.24
N VAL A 143 -6.33 -42.78 -9.95
CA VAL A 143 -7.58 -43.44 -9.57
C VAL A 143 -7.29 -44.92 -9.78
N GLU A 144 -6.91 -45.56 -8.68
CA GLU A 144 -6.85 -47.01 -8.60
C GLU A 144 -8.30 -47.49 -8.76
N ALA A 145 -8.63 -47.87 -9.98
CA ALA A 145 -9.87 -48.56 -10.29
C ALA A 145 -9.72 -50.00 -9.78
N ALA A 146 -10.32 -50.28 -8.64
CA ALA A 146 -10.56 -51.64 -8.17
C ALA A 146 -11.86 -52.17 -8.77
#